data_28c03e6120bea079f3d3c9930ce7306a
#
_entry.id   28c03e6120bea079f3d3c9930ce7306a
#
_cell.length_a   1.000
_cell.length_b   1.000
_cell.length_c   1.000
_cell.angle_alpha   90.00
_cell.angle_beta   90.00
_cell.angle_gamma   90.00
#
_symmetry.space_group_name_H-M   'P 1'
#
loop_
_entity.id
_entity.type
_entity.pdbx_description
1 polymer ?
#
loop_
_entity_poly.entity_id
_entity_poly.type
_entity_poly.pdbx_seq_one_letter_code
_entity_poly.pdbx_strand_id
1 'polypeptide(L)'
;LDHFGRLLKQANNNMMRHFDQFARQYDLTGNQMAVIDFITNHADQEVFQRDIEHEFEIQRSTTTVLLQRMEKKGLIERHTSSKDARQKAVVLTDKALGIASACQSYLRKEEEEFAQQFSAKEREVFLKILQHYRNI
;
A
#
# COMPACT_ATOMS: atom_id res chain seq x y z
N LEU A 1 32.44 -4.08 6.76
CA LEU A 1 31.31 -4.97 7.04
C LEU A 1 29.99 -4.20 6.89
N ASP A 2 29.20 -4.58 5.90
CA ASP A 2 27.90 -3.99 5.74
C ASP A 2 26.95 -4.51 6.81
N HIS A 3 26.32 -3.58 7.50
CA HIS A 3 25.35 -3.92 8.52
C HIS A 3 24.02 -4.27 7.86
N PHE A 4 23.45 -5.45 8.19
CA PHE A 4 22.23 -5.90 7.53
C PHE A 4 21.05 -4.92 7.70
N GLY A 5 20.97 -4.24 8.86
CA GLY A 5 19.92 -3.24 9.10
C GLY A 5 20.03 -2.06 8.15
N ARG A 6 21.24 -1.62 7.85
CA ARG A 6 21.48 -0.55 6.87
C ARG A 6 21.10 -1.01 5.46
N LEU A 7 21.47 -2.23 5.08
CA LEU A 7 21.13 -2.81 3.80
C LEU A 7 19.62 -2.95 3.63
N LEU A 8 18.93 -3.38 4.67
CA LEU A 8 17.47 -3.49 4.68
C LEU A 8 16.84 -2.13 4.45
N LYS A 9 17.31 -1.10 5.15
CA LYS A 9 16.81 0.26 4.97
C LYS A 9 17.04 0.77 3.55
N GLN A 10 18.25 0.56 3.01
CA GLN A 10 18.59 0.99 1.65
C GLN A 10 17.75 0.28 0.61
N ALA A 11 17.54 -1.03 0.78
CA ALA A 11 16.70 -1.81 -0.11
C ALA A 11 15.26 -1.30 -0.09
N ASN A 12 14.71 -1.08 1.10
CA ASN A 12 13.36 -0.53 1.24
C ASN A 12 13.24 0.85 0.59
N ASN A 13 14.19 1.74 0.85
CA ASN A 13 14.18 3.08 0.26
C ASN A 13 14.21 3.02 -1.27
N ASN A 14 14.98 2.11 -1.83
CA ASN A 14 15.08 1.95 -3.28
C ASN A 14 13.78 1.42 -3.88
N MET A 15 13.17 0.43 -3.26
CA MET A 15 11.88 -0.11 -3.69
C MET A 15 10.79 0.96 -3.61
N MET A 16 10.78 1.76 -2.55
CA MET A 16 9.82 2.85 -2.39
C MET A 16 9.99 3.93 -3.45
N ARG A 17 11.24 4.25 -3.83
CA ARG A 17 11.48 5.20 -4.92
C ARG A 17 10.94 4.71 -6.25
N HIS A 18 11.14 3.44 -6.57
CA HIS A 18 10.63 2.84 -7.81
C HIS A 18 9.11 2.85 -7.84
N PHE A 19 8.48 2.50 -6.73
CA PHE A 19 7.03 2.52 -6.62
C PHE A 19 6.49 3.95 -6.75
N ASP A 20 7.16 4.91 -6.15
CA ASP A 20 6.80 6.32 -6.24
C ASP A 20 6.90 6.85 -7.68
N GLN A 21 7.94 6.46 -8.41
CA GLN A 21 8.09 6.80 -9.83
C GLN A 21 6.95 6.21 -10.67
N PHE A 22 6.57 4.97 -10.40
CA PHE A 22 5.43 4.34 -11.05
C PHE A 22 4.14 5.12 -10.75
N ALA A 23 3.90 5.46 -9.49
CA ALA A 23 2.69 6.17 -9.07
C ALA A 23 2.57 7.55 -9.73
N ARG A 24 3.69 8.24 -9.97
CA ARG A 24 3.72 9.55 -10.62
C ARG A 24 3.16 9.55 -12.04
N GLN A 25 3.21 8.44 -12.74
CA GLN A 25 2.59 8.31 -14.07
C GLN A 25 1.09 8.54 -14.02
N TYR A 26 0.48 8.37 -12.84
CA TYR A 26 -0.94 8.55 -12.59
C TYR A 26 -1.22 9.81 -11.75
N ASP A 27 -0.24 10.68 -11.61
CA ASP A 27 -0.31 11.89 -10.76
C ASP A 27 -0.57 11.54 -9.29
N LEU A 28 0.04 10.45 -8.82
CA LEU A 28 -0.09 9.97 -7.45
C LEU A 28 1.28 9.85 -6.77
N THR A 29 1.27 9.91 -5.44
CA THR A 29 2.41 9.47 -4.64
C THR A 29 2.33 7.96 -4.43
N GLY A 30 3.45 7.34 -4.05
CA GLY A 30 3.47 5.93 -3.70
C GLY A 30 2.50 5.59 -2.57
N ASN A 31 2.39 6.45 -1.56
CA ASN A 31 1.46 6.24 -0.45
C ASN A 31 0.00 6.26 -0.91
N GLN A 32 -0.36 7.18 -1.80
CA GLN A 32 -1.71 7.22 -2.36
C GLN A 32 -2.02 5.96 -3.16
N MET A 33 -1.08 5.51 -3.97
CA MET A 33 -1.21 4.28 -4.74
C MET A 33 -1.37 3.05 -3.83
N ALA A 34 -0.58 2.99 -2.75
CA ALA A 34 -0.64 1.90 -1.78
C ALA A 34 -1.99 1.84 -1.06
N VAL A 35 -2.58 2.99 -0.74
CA VAL A 35 -3.93 3.05 -0.15
C VAL A 35 -4.97 2.51 -1.11
N ILE A 36 -4.89 2.87 -2.39
CA ILE A 36 -5.80 2.34 -3.41
C ILE A 36 -5.70 0.82 -3.47
N ASP A 37 -4.49 0.28 -3.48
CA ASP A 37 -4.27 -1.17 -3.51
C ASP A 37 -4.84 -1.85 -2.26
N PHE A 38 -4.61 -1.27 -1.09
CA PHE A 38 -5.13 -1.80 0.17
C PHE A 38 -6.66 -1.89 0.15
N ILE A 39 -7.34 -0.82 -0.26
CA ILE A 39 -8.80 -0.80 -0.32
C ILE A 39 -9.31 -1.82 -1.34
N THR A 40 -8.64 -1.92 -2.50
CA THR A 40 -8.99 -2.89 -3.53
C THR A 40 -8.95 -4.32 -3.00
N ASN A 41 -7.92 -4.67 -2.23
CA ASN A 41 -7.75 -6.00 -1.68
C ASN A 41 -8.70 -6.30 -0.52
N HIS A 42 -9.43 -5.31 -0.03
CA HIS A 42 -10.40 -5.45 1.05
C HIS A 42 -11.82 -5.05 0.59
N ALA A 43 -12.12 -5.28 -0.69
CA ALA A 43 -13.41 -4.89 -1.29
C ALA A 43 -14.61 -5.63 -0.72
N ASP A 44 -14.39 -6.73 0.02
CA ASP A 44 -15.43 -7.52 0.66
C ASP A 44 -15.90 -6.95 2.00
N GLN A 45 -15.28 -5.88 2.48
CA GLN A 45 -15.60 -5.25 3.76
C GLN A 45 -15.43 -3.74 3.68
N GLU A 46 -16.02 -3.03 4.65
CA GLU A 46 -15.82 -1.60 4.76
C GLU A 46 -14.41 -1.30 5.28
N VAL A 47 -13.76 -0.30 4.69
CA VAL A 47 -12.44 0.17 5.12
C VAL A 47 -12.60 1.54 5.76
N PHE A 48 -12.03 1.69 6.96
CA PHE A 48 -12.06 2.94 7.70
C PHE A 48 -10.66 3.54 7.79
N GLN A 49 -10.58 4.82 8.13
CA GLN A 49 -9.30 5.49 8.28
C GLN A 49 -8.37 4.76 9.25
N ARG A 50 -8.87 4.25 10.36
CA ARG A 50 -8.07 3.51 11.35
C ARG A 50 -7.42 2.26 10.76
N ASP A 51 -8.08 1.60 9.80
CA ASP A 51 -7.53 0.43 9.12
C ASP A 51 -6.32 0.80 8.28
N ILE A 52 -6.38 1.97 7.65
CA ILE A 52 -5.26 2.51 6.85
C ILE A 52 -4.11 2.93 7.78
N GLU A 53 -4.40 3.60 8.89
CA GLU A 53 -3.40 3.97 9.90
C GLU A 53 -2.65 2.73 10.40
N HIS A 54 -3.39 1.68 10.69
CA HIS A 54 -2.83 0.43 11.19
C HIS A 54 -1.98 -0.28 10.13
N GLU A 55 -2.50 -0.42 8.92
CA GLU A 55 -1.82 -1.14 7.84
C GLU A 55 -0.48 -0.48 7.47
N PHE A 56 -0.46 0.84 7.37
CA PHE A 56 0.72 1.59 6.94
C PHE A 56 1.55 2.14 8.09
N GLU A 57 1.14 1.86 9.33
CA GLU A 57 1.83 2.32 10.54
C GLU A 57 2.09 3.82 10.52
N ILE A 58 1.08 4.61 10.16
CA ILE A 58 1.14 6.07 10.11
C ILE A 58 0.20 6.67 11.13
N GLN A 59 0.57 7.88 11.58
CA GLN A 59 -0.20 8.60 12.59
C GLN A 59 -1.53 9.11 12.01
N ARG A 60 -2.51 9.29 12.90
CA ARG A 60 -3.84 9.76 12.53
C ARG A 60 -3.82 11.09 11.78
N SER A 61 -3.03 12.04 12.24
CA SER A 61 -2.93 13.36 11.59
C SER A 61 -2.39 13.26 10.17
N THR A 62 -1.36 12.43 9.95
CA THR A 62 -0.78 12.19 8.64
C THR A 62 -1.77 11.50 7.72
N THR A 63 -2.49 10.52 8.23
CA THR A 63 -3.52 9.80 7.47
C THR A 63 -4.66 10.72 7.07
N THR A 64 -5.08 11.60 7.97
CA THR A 64 -6.14 12.58 7.69
C THR A 64 -5.76 13.45 6.49
N VAL A 65 -4.53 13.98 6.48
CA VAL A 65 -4.04 14.81 5.36
C VAL A 65 -3.95 14.00 4.07
N LEU A 66 -3.44 12.77 4.15
CA LEU A 66 -3.34 11.86 3.00
C LEU A 66 -4.71 11.64 2.36
N LEU A 67 -5.71 11.29 3.17
CA LEU A 67 -7.05 10.99 2.67
C LEU A 67 -7.76 12.24 2.15
N GLN A 68 -7.57 13.39 2.79
CA GLN A 68 -8.12 14.66 2.30
C GLN A 68 -7.58 14.99 0.90
N ARG A 69 -6.28 14.79 0.67
CA ARG A 69 -5.67 14.99 -0.65
C ARG A 69 -6.21 14.01 -1.68
N MET A 70 -6.46 12.77 -1.27
CA MET A 70 -7.04 11.77 -2.16
C MET A 70 -8.50 12.09 -2.51
N GLU A 71 -9.29 12.58 -1.56
CA GLU A 71 -10.64 13.07 -1.83
C GLU A 71 -10.62 14.21 -2.85
N LYS A 72 -9.71 15.16 -2.65
CA LYS A 72 -9.57 16.32 -3.53
C LYS A 72 -9.20 15.92 -4.95
N LYS A 73 -8.41 14.87 -5.12
CA LYS A 73 -8.05 14.33 -6.43
C LYS A 73 -9.15 13.46 -7.03
N GLY A 74 -10.24 13.24 -6.33
CA GLY A 74 -11.35 12.40 -6.81
C GLY A 74 -11.04 10.91 -6.80
N LEU A 75 -10.19 10.46 -5.88
CA LEU A 75 -9.77 9.05 -5.78
C LEU A 75 -10.61 8.28 -4.78
N ILE A 76 -11.08 8.94 -3.74
CA ILE A 76 -11.89 8.32 -2.69
C ILE A 76 -13.08 9.20 -2.34
N GLU A 77 -14.08 8.56 -1.77
CA GLU A 77 -15.24 9.20 -1.14
C GLU A 77 -15.43 8.62 0.24
N ARG A 78 -16.11 9.37 1.10
CA ARG A 78 -16.46 8.89 2.44
C ARG A 78 -17.95 8.64 2.50
N HIS A 79 -18.33 7.41 2.78
CA HIS A 79 -19.73 7.00 2.87
C HIS A 79 -20.06 6.59 4.30
N THR A 80 -21.27 6.93 4.80
CA THR A 80 -21.73 6.45 6.09
C THR A 80 -21.72 4.93 6.11
N SER A 81 -21.15 4.35 7.19
CA SER A 81 -21.07 2.90 7.33
C SER A 81 -22.48 2.29 7.37
N SER A 82 -22.62 1.13 6.72
CA SER A 82 -23.87 0.35 6.76
C SER A 82 -24.13 -0.27 8.12
N LYS A 83 -23.10 -0.39 8.96
CA LYS A 83 -23.16 -1.04 10.26
C LYS A 83 -23.19 -0.05 11.43
N ASP A 84 -22.56 1.11 11.28
CA ASP A 84 -22.49 2.13 12.33
C ASP A 84 -22.51 3.52 11.69
N ALA A 85 -23.63 4.21 11.81
CA ALA A 85 -23.85 5.53 11.22
C ALA A 85 -22.89 6.62 11.74
N ARG A 86 -22.18 6.36 12.84
CA ARG A 86 -21.20 7.29 13.40
C ARG A 86 -19.84 7.21 12.69
N GLN A 87 -19.63 6.17 11.89
CA GLN A 87 -18.38 5.95 11.17
C GLN A 87 -18.58 6.17 9.68
N LYS A 88 -17.51 6.61 9.00
CA LYS A 88 -17.50 6.77 7.55
C LYS A 88 -16.48 5.84 6.92
N ALA A 89 -16.97 5.01 6.00
CA ALA A 89 -16.12 4.13 5.20
C ALA A 89 -15.41 4.93 4.10
N VAL A 90 -14.18 4.54 3.81
CA VAL A 90 -13.39 5.08 2.71
C VAL A 90 -13.64 4.20 1.49
N VAL A 91 -14.16 4.78 0.41
CA VAL A 91 -14.58 4.04 -0.79
C VAL A 91 -13.84 4.59 -2.00
N LEU A 92 -13.37 3.71 -2.88
CA LEU A 92 -12.72 4.11 -4.13
C LEU A 92 -13.74 4.62 -5.13
N THR A 93 -13.36 5.67 -5.87
CA THR A 93 -14.12 6.16 -7.02
C THR A 93 -13.82 5.31 -8.26
N ASP A 94 -14.61 5.47 -9.31
CA ASP A 94 -14.35 4.82 -10.60
C ASP A 94 -12.98 5.19 -11.16
N LYS A 95 -12.55 6.44 -10.96
CA LYS A 95 -11.22 6.89 -11.36
C LYS A 95 -10.13 6.05 -10.67
N ALA A 96 -10.26 5.83 -9.36
CA ALA A 96 -9.29 5.04 -8.60
C ALA A 96 -9.32 3.56 -9.00
N LEU A 97 -10.49 3.02 -9.29
CA LEU A 97 -10.62 1.62 -9.74
C LEU A 97 -9.86 1.38 -11.05
N GLY A 98 -9.86 2.34 -11.96
CA GLY A 98 -9.07 2.26 -13.19
C GLY A 98 -7.56 2.24 -12.92
N ILE A 99 -7.10 2.99 -11.90
CA ILE A 99 -5.70 3.04 -11.50
C ILE A 99 -5.30 1.76 -10.74
N ALA A 100 -6.21 1.20 -9.95
CA ALA A 100 -5.96 -0.01 -9.16
C ALA A 100 -5.47 -1.18 -10.01
N SER A 101 -6.03 -1.35 -11.20
CA SER A 101 -5.63 -2.41 -12.13
C SER A 101 -4.14 -2.29 -12.53
N ALA A 102 -3.67 -1.06 -12.79
CA ALA A 102 -2.28 -0.81 -13.13
C ALA A 102 -1.36 -1.12 -11.94
N CYS A 103 -1.79 -0.79 -10.72
CA CYS A 103 -1.03 -1.10 -9.51
C CYS A 103 -0.90 -2.60 -9.31
N GLN A 104 -1.98 -3.35 -9.50
CA GLN A 104 -1.96 -4.81 -9.41
C GLN A 104 -1.00 -5.43 -10.42
N SER A 105 -0.96 -4.91 -11.63
CA SER A 105 -0.03 -5.38 -12.66
C SER A 105 1.42 -5.10 -12.27
N TYR A 106 1.70 -3.93 -11.71
CA TYR A 106 3.04 -3.59 -11.24
C TYR A 106 3.50 -4.55 -10.15
N LEU A 107 2.66 -4.78 -9.15
CA LEU A 107 2.99 -5.66 -8.02
C LEU A 107 3.14 -7.12 -8.46
N ARG A 108 2.30 -7.58 -9.38
CA ARG A 108 2.40 -8.94 -9.94
C ARG A 108 3.74 -9.12 -10.66
N LYS A 109 4.17 -8.12 -11.41
CA LYS A 109 5.46 -8.18 -12.12
C LYS A 109 6.62 -8.28 -11.13
N GLU A 110 6.58 -7.54 -10.03
CA GLU A 110 7.60 -7.65 -8.97
C GLU A 110 7.65 -9.06 -8.38
N GLU A 111 6.49 -9.66 -8.12
CA GLU A 111 6.41 -11.03 -7.60
C GLU A 111 6.95 -12.05 -8.62
N GLU A 112 6.65 -11.87 -9.88
CA GLU A 112 7.17 -12.74 -10.95
C GLU A 112 8.69 -12.64 -11.07
N GLU A 113 9.24 -11.44 -11.02
CA GLU A 113 10.69 -11.23 -11.05
C GLU A 113 11.37 -11.87 -9.84
N PHE A 114 10.78 -11.73 -8.66
CA PHE A 114 11.26 -12.37 -7.44
C PHE A 114 11.29 -13.90 -7.59
N ALA A 115 10.23 -14.47 -8.14
CA ALA A 115 10.12 -15.90 -8.37
C ALA A 115 11.13 -16.42 -9.43
N GLN A 116 11.49 -15.58 -10.40
CA GLN A 116 12.45 -15.96 -11.43
C GLN A 116 13.90 -15.86 -10.96
N GLN A 117 14.22 -14.89 -10.11
CA GLN A 117 15.59 -14.63 -9.68
C GLN A 117 16.03 -15.51 -8.51
N PHE A 118 15.09 -15.96 -7.69
CA PHE A 118 15.42 -16.70 -6.48
C PHE A 118 14.66 -18.02 -6.42
N SER A 119 15.30 -19.05 -5.87
CA SER A 119 14.66 -20.35 -5.70
C SER A 119 13.51 -20.27 -4.70
N ALA A 120 12.64 -21.27 -4.74
CA ALA A 120 11.53 -21.36 -3.78
C ALA A 120 12.04 -21.38 -2.32
N LYS A 121 13.16 -22.06 -2.08
CA LYS A 121 13.76 -22.13 -0.75
C LYS A 121 14.31 -20.78 -0.30
N GLU A 122 14.99 -20.07 -1.20
CA GLU A 122 15.51 -18.73 -0.89
C GLU A 122 14.37 -17.75 -0.57
N ARG A 123 13.30 -17.78 -1.35
CA ARG A 123 12.13 -16.93 -1.12
C ARG A 123 11.45 -17.23 0.21
N GLU A 124 11.32 -18.51 0.55
CA GLU A 124 10.75 -18.93 1.83
C GLU A 124 11.56 -18.41 3.02
N VAL A 125 12.89 -18.53 2.95
CA VAL A 125 13.80 -18.03 3.99
C VAL A 125 13.70 -16.50 4.10
N PHE A 126 13.68 -15.81 2.98
CA PHE A 126 13.58 -14.34 2.95
C PHE A 126 12.30 -13.86 3.62
N LEU A 127 11.16 -14.44 3.28
CA LEU A 127 9.87 -14.08 3.88
C LEU A 127 9.84 -14.38 5.37
N LYS A 128 10.43 -15.49 5.79
CA LYS A 128 10.57 -15.85 7.20
C LYS A 128 11.36 -14.79 7.97
N ILE A 129 12.46 -14.32 7.39
CA ILE A 129 13.31 -13.29 8.00
C ILE A 129 12.55 -11.97 8.12
N LEU A 130 11.85 -11.56 7.05
CA LEU A 130 11.06 -10.34 7.07
C LEU A 130 9.96 -10.38 8.13
N GLN A 131 9.28 -11.52 8.27
CA GLN A 131 8.24 -11.70 9.28
C GLN A 131 8.81 -11.60 10.70
N HIS A 132 10.00 -12.15 10.92
CA HIS A 132 10.67 -12.03 12.21
C HIS A 132 10.88 -10.56 12.58
N TYR A 133 11.42 -9.76 11.68
CA TYR A 133 11.70 -8.35 11.96
C TYR A 133 10.45 -7.49 12.02
N ARG A 134 9.41 -7.86 11.31
CA ARG A 134 8.10 -7.17 11.40
C ARG A 134 7.49 -7.31 12.79
N ASN A 135 7.77 -8.39 13.51
CA ASN A 135 7.10 -8.76 14.76
C ASN A 135 7.96 -8.52 16.02
N ILE A 136 9.15 -7.99 15.90
CA ILE A 136 10.00 -7.69 17.09
C ILE A 136 9.50 -6.46 17.83
#